data_a241fbaceb0286d04335d85419195940
#
_entry.id   a241fbaceb0286d04335d85419195940
#
_cell.length_a   1.000
_cell.length_b   1.000
_cell.length_c   1.000
_cell.angle_alpha   90.00
_cell.angle_beta   90.00
_cell.angle_gamma   90.00
#
_symmetry.space_group_name_H-M   'P 1'
#
loop_
_entity.id
_entity.type
_entity.pdbx_description
1 polymer ?
#
loop_
_entity_poly.entity_id
_entity_poly.type
_entity_poly.pdbx_seq_one_letter_code
_entity_poly.pdbx_strand_id
1 'polypeptide(L)'
;MANIEHFIPFLIKWEAGISKKSNETNESLFQRARKTGWADDPDDLGGQTMVGVTMATYEEYCRRKGYPKPTTRRLMDLSYNDWKSILKMLYWDRWNADEIKSQSIAEIVCDFVWASGVHGIKVPQDLVGVIPDGIVGPKTLAAVNSRNPRELFDQIKIARFDFIEDICRKRPANNKFKRGWMNRINDIKFEG
;
A
#
# COMPACT_ATOMS: atom_id res chain seq x y z
N MET A 1 4.65 13.49 -12.85
CA MET A 1 3.87 12.24 -12.82
C MET A 1 4.56 11.29 -11.86
N ALA A 2 3.79 10.62 -11.01
CA ALA A 2 4.35 9.73 -10.01
C ALA A 2 4.93 8.45 -10.62
N ASN A 3 5.89 7.84 -9.90
CA ASN A 3 6.58 6.62 -10.32
C ASN A 3 6.61 5.62 -9.17
N ILE A 4 6.10 4.42 -9.40
CA ILE A 4 6.02 3.34 -8.42
C ILE A 4 7.39 2.96 -7.83
N GLU A 5 8.48 3.14 -8.58
CA GLU A 5 9.83 2.80 -8.12
C GLU A 5 10.25 3.57 -6.85
N HIS A 6 9.75 4.79 -6.66
CA HIS A 6 10.03 5.60 -5.47
C HIS A 6 9.26 5.08 -4.24
N PHE A 7 8.09 4.46 -4.45
CA PHE A 7 7.27 3.91 -3.37
C PHE A 7 7.78 2.56 -2.83
N ILE A 8 8.42 1.74 -3.68
CA ILE A 8 8.88 0.40 -3.32
C ILE A 8 9.77 0.36 -2.06
N PRO A 9 10.78 1.24 -1.88
CA PRO A 9 11.63 1.21 -0.70
C PRO A 9 10.88 1.45 0.61
N PHE A 10 9.92 2.38 0.61
CA PHE A 10 9.06 2.64 1.76
C PHE A 10 8.22 1.39 2.11
N LEU A 11 7.60 0.78 1.12
CA LEU A 11 6.77 -0.40 1.33
C LEU A 11 7.58 -1.56 1.90
N ILE A 12 8.72 -1.89 1.29
CA ILE A 12 9.60 -2.97 1.76
C ILE A 12 10.11 -2.71 3.19
N LYS A 13 10.43 -1.47 3.54
CA LYS A 13 10.84 -1.10 4.90
C LYS A 13 9.78 -1.51 5.93
N TRP A 14 8.51 -1.27 5.64
CA TRP A 14 7.42 -1.57 6.56
C TRP A 14 6.98 -3.03 6.54
N GLU A 15 7.14 -3.73 5.41
CA GLU A 15 6.74 -5.15 5.29
C GLU A 15 7.83 -6.14 5.75
N ALA A 16 9.10 -5.76 5.64
CA ALA A 16 10.22 -6.65 5.97
C ALA A 16 11.21 -6.08 7.00
N GLY A 17 10.97 -4.87 7.50
CA GLY A 17 11.81 -4.23 8.52
C GLY A 17 13.19 -3.81 8.04
N ILE A 18 13.43 -3.73 6.72
CA ILE A 18 14.74 -3.40 6.16
C ILE A 18 14.69 -2.16 5.27
N SER A 19 15.71 -1.32 5.37
CA SER A 19 15.85 -0.12 4.55
C SER A 19 16.77 -0.34 3.35
N LYS A 20 16.53 0.45 2.29
CA LYS A 20 17.37 0.49 1.09
C LYS A 20 18.74 1.05 1.43
N LYS A 21 19.79 0.41 0.92
CA LYS A 21 21.19 0.91 1.02
C LYS A 21 21.49 1.89 -0.12
N SER A 22 22.54 2.71 0.06
CA SER A 22 23.04 3.55 -1.02
C SER A 22 23.40 2.69 -2.24
N ASN A 23 23.01 3.15 -3.43
CA ASN A 23 23.27 2.48 -4.72
C ASN A 23 22.67 1.08 -4.87
N GLU A 24 21.74 0.68 -4.00
CA GLU A 24 21.02 -0.59 -4.10
C GLU A 24 19.84 -0.45 -5.07
N THR A 25 19.63 -1.46 -5.93
CA THR A 25 18.42 -1.53 -6.75
C THR A 25 17.23 -1.99 -5.90
N ASN A 26 15.99 -1.68 -6.34
CA ASN A 26 14.79 -2.17 -5.67
C ASN A 26 14.69 -3.71 -5.72
N GLU A 27 15.19 -4.34 -6.77
CA GLU A 27 15.25 -5.80 -6.86
C GLU A 27 16.21 -6.39 -5.82
N SER A 28 17.41 -5.83 -5.65
CA SER A 28 18.37 -6.27 -4.63
C SER A 28 17.80 -6.10 -3.22
N LEU A 29 17.14 -4.96 -2.95
CA LEU A 29 16.42 -4.72 -1.70
C LEU A 29 15.35 -5.79 -1.46
N PHE A 30 14.55 -6.13 -2.46
CA PHE A 30 13.52 -7.16 -2.36
C PHE A 30 14.13 -8.55 -2.10
N GLN A 31 15.24 -8.91 -2.76
CA GLN A 31 15.91 -10.19 -2.50
C GLN A 31 16.43 -10.30 -1.05
N ARG A 32 16.85 -9.18 -0.45
CA ARG A 32 17.17 -9.15 0.99
C ARG A 32 15.92 -9.27 1.84
N ALA A 33 14.84 -8.57 1.47
CA ALA A 33 13.56 -8.59 2.18
C ALA A 33 12.95 -9.99 2.26
N ARG A 34 13.07 -10.79 1.20
CA ARG A 34 12.58 -12.18 1.18
C ARG A 34 13.17 -13.06 2.29
N LYS A 35 14.37 -12.76 2.76
CA LYS A 35 15.04 -13.56 3.81
C LYS A 35 14.35 -13.43 5.17
N THR A 36 13.66 -12.34 5.41
CA THR A 36 12.99 -12.02 6.69
C THR A 36 11.50 -11.72 6.54
N GLY A 37 11.00 -11.60 5.33
CA GLY A 37 9.64 -11.15 5.03
C GLY A 37 8.59 -12.26 4.93
N TRP A 38 8.95 -13.51 5.27
CA TRP A 38 7.98 -14.60 5.38
C TRP A 38 7.29 -14.56 6.75
N ALA A 39 5.97 -14.65 6.75
CA ALA A 39 5.17 -14.87 7.94
C ALA A 39 4.10 -15.96 7.66
N ASP A 40 3.86 -16.80 8.66
CA ASP A 40 2.84 -17.84 8.66
C ASP A 40 2.34 -18.01 10.11
N ASP A 41 1.64 -16.96 10.59
CA ASP A 41 1.06 -16.94 11.93
C ASP A 41 -0.40 -17.41 11.83
N PRO A 42 -0.77 -18.54 12.45
CA PRO A 42 -2.14 -19.04 12.42
C PRO A 42 -3.14 -18.12 13.11
N ASP A 43 -2.68 -17.21 14.00
CA ASP A 43 -3.51 -16.23 14.68
C ASP A 43 -3.67 -14.92 13.86
N ASP A 44 -2.89 -14.76 12.78
CA ASP A 44 -3.02 -13.63 11.85
C ASP A 44 -4.09 -13.93 10.79
N LEU A 45 -5.09 -13.05 10.70
CA LEU A 45 -6.15 -13.12 9.67
C LEU A 45 -5.58 -13.02 8.24
N GLY A 46 -4.37 -12.52 8.06
CA GLY A 46 -3.66 -12.45 6.79
C GLY A 46 -3.09 -13.80 6.34
N GLY A 47 -2.90 -14.75 7.26
CA GLY A 47 -2.29 -16.06 7.00
C GLY A 47 -0.89 -15.96 6.40
N GLN A 48 -0.57 -16.89 5.50
CA GLN A 48 0.73 -16.94 4.84
C GLN A 48 1.02 -15.67 4.03
N THR A 49 2.17 -15.06 4.27
CA THR A 49 2.54 -13.76 3.70
C THR A 49 4.02 -13.75 3.30
N MET A 50 4.34 -13.17 2.15
CA MET A 50 5.71 -12.90 1.70
C MET A 50 5.87 -11.43 1.36
N VAL A 51 6.69 -10.70 2.14
CA VAL A 51 6.93 -9.26 1.97
C VAL A 51 5.60 -8.50 1.78
N GLY A 52 4.66 -8.69 2.72
CA GLY A 52 3.35 -8.04 2.72
C GLY A 52 2.31 -8.61 1.74
N VAL A 53 2.68 -9.49 0.83
CA VAL A 53 1.73 -10.15 -0.08
C VAL A 53 1.17 -11.40 0.59
N THR A 54 -0.13 -11.37 0.94
CA THR A 54 -0.83 -12.53 1.49
C THR A 54 -1.14 -13.58 0.42
N MET A 55 -1.40 -14.82 0.83
CA MET A 55 -1.85 -15.87 -0.09
C MET A 55 -3.10 -15.44 -0.87
N ALA A 56 -4.08 -14.82 -0.21
CA ALA A 56 -5.30 -14.35 -0.85
C ALA A 56 -5.01 -13.27 -1.93
N THR A 57 -4.09 -12.35 -1.66
CA THR A 57 -3.64 -11.34 -2.63
C THR A 57 -2.96 -11.99 -3.84
N TYR A 58 -2.13 -13.01 -3.59
CA TYR A 58 -1.44 -13.72 -4.68
C TYR A 58 -2.41 -14.57 -5.51
N GLU A 59 -3.40 -15.19 -4.89
CA GLU A 59 -4.49 -15.90 -5.59
C GLU A 59 -5.25 -14.95 -6.53
N GLU A 60 -5.62 -13.77 -6.06
CA GLU A 60 -6.32 -12.76 -6.88
C GLU A 60 -5.46 -12.29 -8.06
N TYR A 61 -4.17 -12.06 -7.84
CA TYR A 61 -3.23 -11.74 -8.91
C TYR A 61 -3.16 -12.86 -9.95
N CYS A 62 -2.96 -14.11 -9.50
CA CYS A 62 -2.90 -15.26 -10.39
C CYS A 62 -4.20 -15.43 -11.20
N ARG A 63 -5.36 -15.25 -10.55
CA ARG A 63 -6.67 -15.29 -11.21
C ARG A 63 -6.78 -14.24 -12.32
N ARG A 64 -6.37 -12.99 -12.05
CA ARG A 64 -6.40 -11.91 -13.06
C ARG A 64 -5.45 -12.14 -14.22
N LYS A 65 -4.31 -12.78 -13.97
CA LYS A 65 -3.31 -13.14 -14.99
C LYS A 65 -3.62 -14.43 -15.76
N GLY A 66 -4.66 -15.17 -15.36
CA GLY A 66 -4.93 -16.47 -15.93
C GLY A 66 -3.88 -17.55 -15.53
N TYR A 67 -3.18 -17.31 -14.42
CA TYR A 67 -2.22 -18.27 -13.88
C TYR A 67 -2.90 -19.33 -13.01
N PRO A 68 -2.34 -20.52 -12.88
CA PRO A 68 -2.83 -21.51 -11.93
C PRO A 68 -2.84 -20.97 -10.49
N LYS A 69 -3.78 -21.48 -9.68
CA LYS A 69 -3.84 -21.15 -8.25
C LYS A 69 -2.46 -21.37 -7.60
N PRO A 70 -1.92 -20.38 -6.87
CA PRO A 70 -0.61 -20.51 -6.26
C PRO A 70 -0.63 -21.49 -5.09
N THR A 71 0.52 -22.08 -4.83
CA THR A 71 0.80 -22.89 -3.64
C THR A 71 1.61 -22.08 -2.64
N THR A 72 1.66 -22.54 -1.38
CA THR A 72 2.56 -21.99 -0.35
C THR A 72 3.99 -21.85 -0.88
N ARG A 73 4.51 -22.87 -1.56
CA ARG A 73 5.85 -22.84 -2.14
C ARG A 73 6.02 -21.72 -3.16
N ARG A 74 5.06 -21.49 -4.04
CA ARG A 74 5.11 -20.39 -5.01
C ARG A 74 5.06 -19.03 -4.34
N LEU A 75 4.31 -18.87 -3.23
CA LEU A 75 4.32 -17.61 -2.46
C LEU A 75 5.69 -17.41 -1.80
N MET A 76 6.28 -18.44 -1.18
CA MET A 76 7.63 -18.35 -0.60
C MET A 76 8.69 -17.97 -1.65
N ASP A 77 8.54 -18.48 -2.87
CA ASP A 77 9.46 -18.23 -3.98
C ASP A 77 9.04 -17.02 -4.85
N LEU A 78 8.14 -16.15 -4.34
CA LEU A 78 7.64 -14.98 -5.06
C LEU A 78 8.80 -14.16 -5.63
N SER A 79 8.79 -13.95 -6.95
CA SER A 79 9.81 -13.15 -7.64
C SER A 79 9.59 -11.65 -7.42
N TYR A 80 10.66 -10.85 -7.58
CA TYR A 80 10.53 -9.38 -7.57
C TYR A 80 9.56 -8.88 -8.63
N ASN A 81 9.61 -9.46 -9.83
CA ASN A 81 8.75 -9.04 -10.93
C ASN A 81 7.26 -9.33 -10.65
N ASP A 82 6.94 -10.50 -10.08
CA ASP A 82 5.57 -10.79 -9.66
C ASP A 82 5.13 -9.91 -8.50
N TRP A 83 5.97 -9.73 -7.48
CA TRP A 83 5.69 -8.85 -6.35
C TRP A 83 5.41 -7.42 -6.79
N LYS A 84 6.27 -6.84 -7.65
CA LYS A 84 6.08 -5.51 -8.23
C LYS A 84 4.82 -5.44 -9.11
N SER A 85 4.53 -6.49 -9.88
CA SER A 85 3.32 -6.57 -10.70
C SER A 85 2.05 -6.64 -9.85
N ILE A 86 2.10 -7.33 -8.70
CA ILE A 86 1.03 -7.35 -7.70
C ILE A 86 0.81 -5.95 -7.13
N LEU A 87 1.89 -5.30 -6.66
CA LEU A 87 1.84 -3.93 -6.15
C LEU A 87 1.22 -2.98 -7.18
N LYS A 88 1.69 -3.07 -8.43
CA LYS A 88 1.15 -2.22 -9.50
C LYS A 88 -0.33 -2.51 -9.75
N MET A 89 -0.69 -3.71 -10.09
CA MET A 89 -2.04 -4.09 -10.54
C MET A 89 -3.11 -3.94 -9.45
N LEU A 90 -2.79 -4.34 -8.20
CA LEU A 90 -3.80 -4.43 -7.14
C LEU A 90 -3.86 -3.19 -6.24
N TYR A 91 -2.89 -2.28 -6.34
CA TYR A 91 -2.81 -1.11 -5.46
C TYR A 91 -2.53 0.19 -6.22
N TRP A 92 -1.43 0.28 -6.98
CA TRP A 92 -1.01 1.47 -7.71
C TRP A 92 -2.00 1.85 -8.81
N ASP A 93 -2.38 0.87 -9.65
CA ASP A 93 -3.33 1.08 -10.75
C ASP A 93 -4.77 1.32 -10.26
N ARG A 94 -5.10 0.94 -9.02
CA ARG A 94 -6.39 1.31 -8.42
C ARG A 94 -6.56 2.82 -8.24
N TRP A 95 -5.45 3.52 -8.08
CA TRP A 95 -5.40 4.98 -8.05
C TRP A 95 -5.12 5.59 -9.41
N ASN A 96 -4.86 4.80 -10.48
CA ASN A 96 -4.24 5.31 -11.71
C ASN A 96 -3.06 6.22 -11.38
N ALA A 97 -2.21 5.78 -10.45
CA ALA A 97 -1.28 6.65 -9.74
C ALA A 97 -0.18 7.21 -10.65
N ASP A 98 0.09 6.57 -11.80
CA ASP A 98 0.94 7.13 -12.85
C ASP A 98 0.43 8.51 -13.36
N GLU A 99 -0.88 8.82 -13.20
CA GLU A 99 -1.50 10.08 -13.61
C GLU A 99 -1.56 11.12 -12.48
N ILE A 100 -1.16 10.76 -11.25
CA ILE A 100 -1.05 11.71 -10.14
C ILE A 100 0.22 12.55 -10.31
N LYS A 101 0.07 13.89 -10.21
CA LYS A 101 1.18 14.82 -10.43
C LYS A 101 2.22 14.78 -9.31
N SER A 102 1.78 14.63 -8.06
CA SER A 102 2.65 14.61 -6.87
C SER A 102 3.01 13.17 -6.49
N GLN A 103 4.32 12.88 -6.40
CA GLN A 103 4.82 11.60 -5.92
C GLN A 103 4.31 11.29 -4.51
N SER A 104 4.39 12.26 -3.61
CA SER A 104 3.97 12.09 -2.21
C SER A 104 2.47 11.79 -2.08
N ILE A 105 1.63 12.38 -2.93
CA ILE A 105 0.19 12.04 -2.96
C ILE A 105 -0.01 10.62 -3.45
N ALA A 106 0.64 10.21 -4.54
CA ALA A 106 0.53 8.86 -5.06
C ALA A 106 0.94 7.82 -4.00
N GLU A 107 2.03 8.05 -3.29
CA GLU A 107 2.53 7.16 -2.25
C GLU A 107 1.57 7.04 -1.07
N ILE A 108 1.10 8.17 -0.52
CA ILE A 108 0.23 8.13 0.66
C ILE A 108 -1.12 7.48 0.38
N VAL A 109 -1.70 7.68 -0.81
CA VAL A 109 -2.98 7.05 -1.17
C VAL A 109 -2.81 5.56 -1.52
N CYS A 110 -1.71 5.18 -2.20
CA CYS A 110 -1.42 3.78 -2.49
C CYS A 110 -1.08 2.99 -1.23
N ASP A 111 -0.32 3.58 -0.29
CA ASP A 111 -0.06 2.98 1.01
C ASP A 111 -1.36 2.82 1.83
N PHE A 112 -2.29 3.76 1.73
CA PHE A 112 -3.58 3.64 2.38
C PHE A 112 -4.42 2.50 1.78
N VAL A 113 -4.39 2.30 0.46
CA VAL A 113 -5.02 1.14 -0.19
C VAL A 113 -4.35 -0.17 0.23
N TRP A 114 -3.02 -0.20 0.31
CA TRP A 114 -2.28 -1.37 0.78
C TRP A 114 -2.70 -1.78 2.20
N ALA A 115 -2.79 -0.81 3.10
CA ALA A 115 -3.11 -1.06 4.51
C ALA A 115 -4.61 -1.28 4.79
N SER A 116 -5.52 -0.69 3.99
CA SER A 116 -6.94 -0.58 4.34
C SER A 116 -7.91 -0.80 3.16
N GLY A 117 -7.41 -1.32 2.05
CA GLY A 117 -8.22 -1.66 0.88
C GLY A 117 -9.00 -0.47 0.32
N VAL A 118 -10.30 -0.64 0.09
CA VAL A 118 -11.15 0.38 -0.54
C VAL A 118 -11.26 1.68 0.27
N HIS A 119 -11.02 1.65 1.58
CA HIS A 119 -11.01 2.85 2.41
C HIS A 119 -9.91 3.81 2.01
N GLY A 120 -8.76 3.29 1.52
CA GLY A 120 -7.69 4.09 0.94
C GLY A 120 -8.06 4.82 -0.36
N ILE A 121 -9.25 4.58 -0.91
CA ILE A 121 -9.81 5.34 -2.03
C ILE A 121 -10.94 6.23 -1.55
N LYS A 122 -11.92 5.67 -0.83
CA LYS A 122 -13.13 6.39 -0.43
C LYS A 122 -12.84 7.59 0.47
N VAL A 123 -11.93 7.45 1.42
CA VAL A 123 -11.57 8.55 2.33
C VAL A 123 -10.94 9.73 1.57
N PRO A 124 -9.91 9.55 0.72
CA PRO A 124 -9.40 10.65 -0.08
C PRO A 124 -10.42 11.21 -1.09
N GLN A 125 -11.32 10.39 -1.66
CA GLN A 125 -12.39 10.89 -2.52
C GLN A 125 -13.30 11.89 -1.78
N ASP A 126 -13.70 11.56 -0.56
CA ASP A 126 -14.51 12.44 0.30
C ASP A 126 -13.77 13.76 0.59
N LEU A 127 -12.47 13.70 0.93
CA LEU A 127 -11.63 14.87 1.19
C LEU A 127 -11.53 15.84 0.00
N VAL A 128 -11.55 15.32 -1.23
CA VAL A 128 -11.48 16.16 -2.43
C VAL A 128 -12.86 16.52 -2.99
N GLY A 129 -13.95 16.11 -2.31
CA GLY A 129 -15.32 16.48 -2.64
C GLY A 129 -15.92 15.75 -3.84
N VAL A 130 -15.47 14.53 -4.12
CA VAL A 130 -16.09 13.66 -5.12
C VAL A 130 -16.84 12.50 -4.46
N ILE A 131 -17.71 11.82 -5.21
CA ILE A 131 -18.47 10.67 -4.69
C ILE A 131 -17.50 9.58 -4.21
N PRO A 132 -17.57 9.14 -2.93
CA PRO A 132 -16.66 8.13 -2.38
C PRO A 132 -17.10 6.71 -2.75
N ASP A 133 -17.16 6.42 -4.05
CA ASP A 133 -17.57 5.13 -4.60
C ASP A 133 -16.47 4.04 -4.54
N GLY A 134 -15.23 4.44 -4.34
CA GLY A 134 -14.06 3.54 -4.32
C GLY A 134 -13.51 3.22 -5.71
N ILE A 135 -13.90 4.00 -6.73
CA ILE A 135 -13.45 3.89 -8.13
C ILE A 135 -12.76 5.18 -8.54
N VAL A 136 -11.47 5.10 -8.87
CA VAL A 136 -10.71 6.27 -9.29
C VAL A 136 -10.83 6.44 -10.81
N GLY A 137 -11.68 7.39 -11.20
CA GLY A 137 -11.85 7.82 -12.58
C GLY A 137 -11.28 9.22 -12.83
N PRO A 138 -11.48 9.75 -14.05
CA PRO A 138 -10.98 11.08 -14.44
C PRO A 138 -11.41 12.22 -13.50
N LYS A 139 -12.64 12.15 -12.95
CA LYS A 139 -13.13 13.15 -11.98
C LYS A 139 -12.33 13.15 -10.68
N THR A 140 -12.05 11.95 -10.14
CA THR A 140 -11.23 11.81 -8.92
C THR A 140 -9.80 12.30 -9.17
N LEU A 141 -9.18 11.91 -10.28
CA LEU A 141 -7.83 12.35 -10.64
C LEU A 141 -7.74 13.87 -10.85
N ALA A 142 -8.72 14.45 -11.53
CA ALA A 142 -8.78 15.90 -11.74
C ALA A 142 -8.91 16.63 -10.39
N ALA A 143 -9.78 16.16 -9.48
CA ALA A 143 -9.96 16.74 -8.16
C ALA A 143 -8.67 16.65 -7.33
N VAL A 144 -8.01 15.50 -7.29
CA VAL A 144 -6.72 15.30 -6.58
C VAL A 144 -5.64 16.20 -7.16
N ASN A 145 -5.48 16.22 -8.49
CA ASN A 145 -4.42 16.95 -9.18
C ASN A 145 -4.62 18.49 -9.20
N SER A 146 -5.81 18.98 -8.82
CA SER A 146 -6.12 20.43 -8.71
C SER A 146 -5.83 21.00 -7.32
N ARG A 147 -5.62 20.14 -6.30
CA ARG A 147 -5.36 20.59 -4.92
C ARG A 147 -3.88 20.97 -4.73
N ASN A 148 -3.63 21.84 -3.75
CA ASN A 148 -2.27 22.00 -3.24
C ASN A 148 -1.79 20.66 -2.70
N PRO A 149 -0.68 20.10 -3.22
CA PRO A 149 -0.28 18.73 -2.87
C PRO A 149 0.15 18.60 -1.41
N ARG A 150 0.77 19.62 -0.83
CA ARG A 150 1.17 19.60 0.58
C ARG A 150 -0.04 19.60 1.51
N GLU A 151 -0.99 20.47 1.26
CA GLU A 151 -2.21 20.55 2.06
C GLU A 151 -3.03 19.25 1.96
N LEU A 152 -3.19 18.73 0.75
CA LEU A 152 -3.90 17.47 0.53
C LEU A 152 -3.19 16.29 1.22
N PHE A 153 -1.86 16.22 1.15
CA PHE A 153 -1.08 15.20 1.85
C PHE A 153 -1.33 15.24 3.35
N ASP A 154 -1.27 16.43 3.96
CA ASP A 154 -1.48 16.60 5.41
C ASP A 154 -2.93 16.23 5.79
N GLN A 155 -3.93 16.60 4.97
CA GLN A 155 -5.33 16.20 5.17
C GLN A 155 -5.53 14.68 5.10
N ILE A 156 -4.94 14.01 4.09
CA ILE A 156 -5.00 12.55 3.96
C ILE A 156 -4.32 11.90 5.17
N LYS A 157 -3.20 12.42 5.62
CA LYS A 157 -2.46 11.91 6.78
C LYS A 157 -3.30 11.98 8.06
N ILE A 158 -3.97 13.10 8.32
CA ILE A 158 -4.89 13.26 9.45
C ILE A 158 -6.05 12.27 9.34
N ALA A 159 -6.70 12.19 8.18
CA ALA A 159 -7.82 11.27 7.97
C ALA A 159 -7.42 9.79 8.15
N ARG A 160 -6.18 9.42 7.86
CA ARG A 160 -5.65 8.08 8.14
C ARG A 160 -5.51 7.82 9.63
N PHE A 161 -5.09 8.82 10.43
CA PHE A 161 -5.06 8.70 11.89
C PHE A 161 -6.47 8.53 12.46
N ASP A 162 -7.42 9.35 12.01
CA ASP A 162 -8.83 9.26 12.44
C ASP A 162 -9.43 7.89 12.08
N PHE A 163 -9.11 7.37 10.90
CA PHE A 163 -9.52 6.04 10.47
C PHE A 163 -8.97 4.95 11.42
N ILE A 164 -7.70 5.01 11.82
CA ILE A 164 -7.11 4.05 12.77
C ILE A 164 -7.79 4.15 14.15
N GLU A 165 -8.05 5.38 14.63
CA GLU A 165 -8.78 5.58 15.89
C GLU A 165 -10.18 4.95 15.83
N ASP A 166 -10.90 5.17 14.73
CA ASP A 166 -12.26 4.64 14.55
C ASP A 166 -12.30 3.11 14.52
N ILE A 167 -11.40 2.46 13.75
CA ILE A 167 -11.35 0.99 13.69
C ILE A 167 -10.89 0.35 15.01
N CYS A 168 -10.06 1.03 15.80
CA CYS A 168 -9.67 0.58 17.13
C CYS A 168 -10.81 0.75 18.14
N ARG A 169 -11.58 1.84 18.04
CA ARG A 169 -12.79 2.04 18.86
C ARG A 169 -13.86 0.99 18.54
N LYS A 170 -14.10 0.70 17.27
CA LYS A 170 -15.11 -0.29 16.81
C LYS A 170 -14.70 -1.72 17.15
N ARG A 171 -13.41 -2.02 17.13
CA ARG A 171 -12.86 -3.34 17.46
C ARG A 171 -11.65 -3.20 18.39
N PRO A 172 -11.82 -3.26 19.71
CA PRO A 172 -10.75 -3.07 20.69
C PRO A 172 -9.54 -4.01 20.52
N ALA A 173 -9.75 -5.21 19.96
CA ALA A 173 -8.66 -6.14 19.61
C ALA A 173 -7.60 -5.53 18.66
N ASN A 174 -7.96 -4.49 17.90
CA ASN A 174 -7.03 -3.78 17.02
C ASN A 174 -6.00 -2.94 17.78
N ASN A 175 -6.25 -2.61 19.06
CA ASN A 175 -5.35 -1.74 19.83
C ASN A 175 -3.92 -2.29 19.94
N LYS A 176 -3.74 -3.62 19.88
CA LYS A 176 -2.40 -4.22 19.88
C LYS A 176 -1.55 -3.81 18.68
N PHE A 177 -2.18 -3.46 17.55
CA PHE A 177 -1.50 -3.04 16.31
C PHE A 177 -1.43 -1.52 16.13
N LYS A 178 -2.25 -0.77 16.88
CA LYS A 178 -2.45 0.68 16.72
C LYS A 178 -1.13 1.44 16.64
N ARG A 179 -0.20 1.18 17.56
CA ARG A 179 1.11 1.85 17.60
C ARG A 179 1.92 1.64 16.31
N GLY A 180 1.92 0.42 15.79
CA GLY A 180 2.60 0.10 14.53
C GLY A 180 2.00 0.85 13.35
N TRP A 181 0.66 0.86 13.24
CA TRP A 181 -0.05 1.58 12.18
C TRP A 181 0.19 3.08 12.24
N MET A 182 0.13 3.70 13.44
CA MET A 182 0.42 5.12 13.64
C MET A 182 1.86 5.47 13.27
N ASN A 183 2.83 4.62 13.63
CA ASN A 183 4.23 4.81 13.28
C ASN A 183 4.44 4.78 11.76
N ARG A 184 3.79 3.85 11.04
CA ARG A 184 3.83 3.78 9.57
C ARG A 184 3.28 5.07 8.93
N ILE A 185 2.14 5.57 9.40
CA ILE A 185 1.57 6.83 8.92
C ILE A 185 2.50 8.01 9.23
N ASN A 186 3.14 8.04 10.38
CA ASN A 186 4.10 9.07 10.74
C ASN A 186 5.36 9.07 9.88
N ASP A 187 5.79 7.89 9.45
CA ASP A 187 7.02 7.71 8.68
C ASP A 187 6.90 8.16 7.22
N ILE A 188 5.69 8.09 6.63
CA ILE A 188 5.48 8.62 5.28
C ILE A 188 5.60 10.15 5.28
N LYS A 189 6.47 10.68 4.42
CA LYS A 189 6.82 12.11 4.38
C LYS A 189 6.37 12.74 3.07
N PHE A 190 6.06 14.03 3.15
CA PHE A 190 5.91 14.84 1.95
C PHE A 190 7.30 15.25 1.45
N GLU A 191 7.59 14.83 0.24
CA GLU A 191 8.78 15.28 -0.52
C GLU A 191 8.26 16.21 -1.62
N GLY A 192 8.68 17.46 -1.61
CA GLY A 192 8.19 18.53 -2.48
C GLY A 192 8.60 18.40 -3.93
#